data_516ae851e34106f8f33b53f435444ed8
#
_entry.id   516ae851e34106f8f33b53f435444ed8
#
_cell.length_a   1.000
_cell.length_b   1.000
_cell.length_c   1.000
_cell.angle_alpha   90.00
_cell.angle_beta   90.00
_cell.angle_gamma   90.00
#
_symmetry.space_group_name_H-M   'P 1'
#
loop_
_entity.id
_entity.type
_entity.pdbx_description
1 polymer ?
#
loop_
_entity_poly.entity_id
_entity_poly.type
_entity_poly.pdbx_seq_one_letter_code
_entity_poly.pdbx_strand_id
1 'polypeptide(L)'
;SKREGVPPLARWNGWLTPKGRVIALFVLRYRAARDKDFPRIARFSNALIETSLPSVIILELSRHMDAATVFGFWPPLSYFVFILLSTLRLDFWLSVWTGTVAAIQQFLLAYWLMPLELFVTVPEHALMYHISRSVVLLGSGVVAGIVAGSLRRQFETAVGAAAARDRVTNMFGQHVSPAVVDRLLATQSEPPSETREVCVLFLDIRGFTAMTRKRPADETVALLNDFFAEMIEVVDRNNGIINKFLGDGFLALFGAPL
;
A
#
# COMPACT_ATOMS: atom_id res chain seq x y z
N SER A 1 15.85 -14.06 18.17
CA SER A 1 15.71 -14.23 16.72
C SER A 1 15.01 -15.56 16.43
N LYS A 2 13.67 -15.61 16.46
CA LYS A 2 12.89 -16.74 15.97
C LYS A 2 12.27 -16.32 14.64
N ARG A 3 12.83 -16.84 13.55
CA ARG A 3 12.14 -16.90 12.26
C ARG A 3 11.01 -17.91 12.42
N GLU A 4 9.78 -17.46 12.56
CA GLU A 4 8.62 -18.33 12.45
C GLU A 4 8.55 -18.82 11.00
N GLY A 5 8.84 -20.11 10.83
CA GLY A 5 8.84 -20.79 9.56
C GLY A 5 7.44 -20.86 8.97
N VAL A 6 7.33 -20.49 7.70
CA VAL A 6 6.15 -20.76 6.86
C VAL A 6 5.86 -22.26 6.96
N PRO A 7 4.63 -22.70 7.32
CA PRO A 7 4.33 -24.12 7.46
C PRO A 7 4.52 -24.83 6.11
N PRO A 8 5.14 -26.02 6.10
CA PRO A 8 5.42 -26.74 4.87
C PRO A 8 4.13 -27.09 4.14
N LEU A 9 4.09 -26.83 2.84
CA LEU A 9 2.97 -27.03 1.91
C LEU A 9 2.36 -28.45 1.96
N ALA A 10 3.07 -29.43 2.52
CA ALA A 10 2.61 -30.82 2.70
C ALA A 10 1.39 -30.97 3.64
N ARG A 11 1.12 -30.03 4.52
CA ARG A 11 0.01 -30.10 5.47
C ARG A 11 -1.36 -29.72 4.88
N TRP A 12 -1.40 -29.10 3.70
CA TRP A 12 -2.64 -28.62 3.06
C TRP A 12 -3.24 -29.58 2.04
N ASN A 13 -2.54 -30.68 1.73
CA ASN A 13 -2.93 -31.60 0.65
C ASN A 13 -4.18 -32.43 0.91
N GLY A 14 -4.70 -32.45 2.14
CA GLY A 14 -5.87 -33.30 2.50
C GLY A 14 -7.23 -32.59 2.52
N TRP A 15 -7.25 -31.25 2.54
CA TRP A 15 -8.48 -30.49 2.89
C TRP A 15 -9.07 -29.67 1.74
N LEU A 16 -8.35 -29.52 0.63
CA LEU A 16 -8.80 -28.70 -0.48
C LEU A 16 -9.21 -29.55 -1.68
N THR A 17 -10.45 -29.35 -2.13
CA THR A 17 -10.90 -29.83 -3.45
C THR A 17 -9.96 -29.32 -4.54
N PRO A 18 -9.88 -29.97 -5.73
CA PRO A 18 -9.05 -29.51 -6.84
C PRO A 18 -9.22 -28.02 -7.16
N LYS A 19 -10.45 -27.51 -7.07
CA LYS A 19 -10.77 -26.08 -7.23
C LYS A 19 -10.18 -25.20 -6.10
N GLY A 20 -10.22 -25.68 -4.87
CA GLY A 20 -9.63 -25.01 -3.71
C GLY A 20 -8.10 -24.95 -3.76
N ARG A 21 -7.44 -25.94 -4.37
CA ARG A 21 -5.98 -25.92 -4.59
C ARG A 21 -5.57 -24.84 -5.57
N VAL A 22 -6.33 -24.63 -6.64
CA VAL A 22 -6.07 -23.55 -7.61
C VAL A 22 -6.21 -22.19 -6.94
N ILE A 23 -7.25 -21.97 -6.13
CA ILE A 23 -7.45 -20.73 -5.39
C ILE A 23 -6.34 -20.53 -4.35
N ALA A 24 -5.97 -21.56 -3.60
CA ALA A 24 -4.88 -21.48 -2.61
C ALA A 24 -3.52 -21.20 -3.26
N LEU A 25 -3.22 -21.81 -4.40
CA LEU A 25 -2.02 -21.53 -5.20
C LEU A 25 -2.03 -20.11 -5.75
N PHE A 26 -3.17 -19.60 -6.17
CA PHE A 26 -3.34 -18.22 -6.63
C PHE A 26 -3.11 -17.22 -5.49
N VAL A 27 -3.69 -17.46 -4.32
CA VAL A 27 -3.50 -16.62 -3.12
C VAL A 27 -2.05 -16.68 -2.60
N LEU A 28 -1.43 -17.87 -2.61
CA LEU A 28 -0.02 -18.04 -2.21
C LEU A 28 0.93 -17.36 -3.20
N ARG A 29 0.65 -17.48 -4.50
CA ARG A 29 1.38 -16.77 -5.55
C ARG A 29 1.20 -15.26 -5.44
N TYR A 30 0.00 -14.79 -5.15
CA TYR A 30 -0.29 -13.37 -4.92
C TYR A 30 0.45 -12.83 -3.70
N ARG A 31 0.53 -13.57 -2.60
CA ARG A 31 1.30 -13.18 -1.40
C ARG A 31 2.81 -13.23 -1.64
N ALA A 32 3.31 -14.26 -2.31
CA ALA A 32 4.73 -14.37 -2.65
C ALA A 32 5.17 -13.29 -3.66
N ALA A 33 4.26 -12.83 -4.54
CA ALA A 33 4.51 -11.74 -5.48
C ALA A 33 4.65 -10.37 -4.82
N ARG A 34 4.21 -10.24 -3.58
CA ARG A 34 4.24 -8.96 -2.84
C ARG A 34 5.60 -8.68 -2.19
N ASP A 35 6.43 -9.70 -1.97
CA ASP A 35 7.68 -9.61 -1.19
C ASP A 35 8.98 -9.62 -2.01
N LYS A 36 8.89 -9.70 -3.35
CA LYS A 36 10.09 -9.70 -4.22
C LYS A 36 9.82 -8.84 -5.46
N ASP A 37 10.82 -8.11 -5.89
CA ASP A 37 10.84 -7.41 -7.19
C ASP A 37 10.70 -8.41 -8.33
N PHE A 38 9.45 -8.71 -8.69
CA PHE A 38 9.15 -9.59 -9.81
C PHE A 38 9.62 -8.94 -11.11
N PRO A 39 10.30 -9.70 -11.98
CA PRO A 39 10.68 -9.19 -13.29
C PRO A 39 9.43 -8.69 -14.03
N ARG A 40 9.57 -7.60 -14.77
CA ARG A 40 8.46 -6.96 -15.50
C ARG A 40 7.63 -7.98 -16.30
N ILE A 41 8.31 -8.92 -16.97
CA ILE A 41 7.69 -9.98 -17.76
C ILE A 41 6.70 -10.81 -16.93
N ALA A 42 7.07 -11.22 -15.73
CA ALA A 42 6.19 -12.02 -14.86
C ALA A 42 4.92 -11.27 -14.44
N ARG A 43 5.00 -9.94 -14.25
CA ARG A 43 3.83 -9.09 -13.94
C ARG A 43 2.86 -9.03 -15.12
N PHE A 44 3.36 -8.85 -16.34
CA PHE A 44 2.55 -8.82 -17.55
C PHE A 44 1.94 -10.18 -17.88
N SER A 45 2.70 -11.28 -17.70
CA SER A 45 2.19 -12.64 -17.88
C SER A 45 1.09 -12.99 -16.88
N ASN A 46 1.23 -12.57 -15.62
CA ASN A 46 0.19 -12.79 -14.62
C ASN A 46 -1.08 -11.98 -14.95
N ALA A 47 -0.94 -10.73 -15.40
CA ALA A 47 -2.06 -9.92 -15.86
C ALA A 47 -2.78 -10.56 -17.06
N LEU A 48 -2.03 -11.15 -18.02
CA LEU A 48 -2.60 -11.87 -19.15
C LEU A 48 -3.46 -13.06 -18.68
N ILE A 49 -2.93 -13.89 -17.76
CA ILE A 49 -3.65 -15.06 -17.24
C ILE A 49 -4.94 -14.65 -16.53
N GLU A 50 -4.88 -13.63 -15.66
CA GLU A 50 -6.05 -13.13 -14.94
C GLU A 50 -7.10 -12.56 -15.89
N THR A 51 -6.68 -11.74 -16.87
CA THR A 51 -7.57 -11.14 -17.86
C THR A 51 -8.16 -12.18 -18.82
N SER A 52 -7.60 -13.39 -18.91
CA SER A 52 -8.15 -14.48 -19.71
C SER A 52 -9.27 -15.26 -19.01
N LEU A 53 -9.52 -15.05 -17.73
CA LEU A 53 -10.62 -15.71 -17.01
C LEU A 53 -12.00 -15.42 -17.63
N PRO A 54 -12.36 -14.17 -17.99
CA PRO A 54 -13.59 -13.89 -18.75
C PRO A 54 -13.69 -14.68 -20.06
N SER A 55 -12.58 -14.81 -20.78
CA SER A 55 -12.53 -15.58 -22.02
C SER A 55 -12.90 -17.06 -21.81
N VAL A 56 -12.40 -17.65 -20.73
CA VAL A 56 -12.72 -19.03 -20.35
C VAL A 56 -14.19 -19.18 -19.99
N ILE A 57 -14.76 -18.20 -19.28
CA ILE A 57 -16.20 -18.18 -18.95
C ILE A 57 -17.04 -18.10 -20.21
N ILE A 58 -16.70 -17.22 -21.16
CA ILE A 58 -17.41 -17.06 -22.43
C ILE A 58 -17.34 -18.38 -23.23
N LEU A 59 -16.16 -18.99 -23.34
CA LEU A 59 -15.98 -20.25 -24.04
C LEU A 59 -16.79 -21.39 -23.41
N GLU A 60 -16.85 -21.48 -22.09
CA GLU A 60 -17.61 -22.51 -21.41
C GLU A 60 -19.13 -22.29 -21.57
N LEU A 61 -19.60 -21.04 -21.46
CA LEU A 61 -21.01 -20.74 -21.69
C LEU A 61 -21.43 -20.98 -23.13
N SER A 62 -20.58 -20.68 -24.11
CA SER A 62 -20.88 -20.90 -25.53
C SER A 62 -21.05 -22.36 -25.95
N ARG A 63 -20.68 -23.30 -25.06
CA ARG A 63 -20.98 -24.74 -25.22
C ARG A 63 -22.39 -25.13 -24.85
N HIS A 64 -23.05 -24.29 -24.03
CA HIS A 64 -24.37 -24.56 -23.46
C HIS A 64 -25.45 -23.61 -23.96
N MET A 65 -25.05 -22.48 -24.52
CA MET A 65 -25.94 -21.41 -25.00
C MET A 65 -25.45 -20.88 -26.35
N ASP A 66 -26.34 -20.28 -27.11
CA ASP A 66 -25.98 -19.63 -28.39
C ASP A 66 -24.98 -18.50 -28.15
N ALA A 67 -24.00 -18.40 -29.03
CA ALA A 67 -22.97 -17.36 -28.95
C ALA A 67 -23.58 -15.94 -28.90
N ALA A 68 -24.62 -15.68 -29.67
CA ALA A 68 -25.35 -14.41 -29.65
C ALA A 68 -25.86 -14.04 -28.26
N THR A 69 -26.47 -14.99 -27.58
CA THR A 69 -26.96 -14.81 -26.19
C THR A 69 -25.82 -14.59 -25.20
N VAL A 70 -24.71 -15.32 -25.32
CA VAL A 70 -23.54 -15.17 -24.43
C VAL A 70 -22.92 -13.78 -24.56
N PHE A 71 -22.80 -13.26 -25.78
CA PHE A 71 -22.23 -11.93 -26.02
C PHE A 71 -23.21 -10.78 -25.72
N GLY A 72 -24.52 -11.03 -25.77
CA GLY A 72 -25.57 -10.07 -25.39
C GLY A 72 -25.73 -9.92 -23.88
N PHE A 73 -25.25 -10.86 -23.07
CA PHE A 73 -25.44 -10.91 -21.64
C PHE A 73 -24.21 -10.39 -20.85
N TRP A 74 -24.14 -10.70 -19.52
CA TRP A 74 -23.14 -10.17 -18.60
C TRP A 74 -21.67 -10.66 -18.84
N PRO A 75 -21.36 -11.84 -19.42
CA PRO A 75 -20.01 -12.38 -19.40
C PRO A 75 -18.95 -11.44 -19.99
N PRO A 76 -19.18 -10.74 -21.10
CA PRO A 76 -18.21 -9.78 -21.60
C PRO A 76 -18.00 -8.55 -20.68
N LEU A 77 -18.95 -8.23 -19.80
CA LEU A 77 -18.79 -7.15 -18.82
C LEU A 77 -17.78 -7.51 -17.73
N SER A 78 -17.53 -8.81 -17.49
CA SER A 78 -16.55 -9.26 -16.53
C SER A 78 -15.13 -8.80 -16.83
N TYR A 79 -14.78 -8.47 -18.09
CA TYR A 79 -13.49 -7.86 -18.43
C TYR A 79 -13.26 -6.53 -17.70
N PHE A 80 -14.33 -5.72 -17.51
CA PHE A 80 -14.21 -4.45 -16.79
C PHE A 80 -13.78 -4.64 -15.34
N VAL A 81 -14.19 -5.73 -14.71
CA VAL A 81 -13.76 -6.05 -13.33
C VAL A 81 -12.25 -6.23 -13.26
N PHE A 82 -11.65 -6.94 -14.22
CA PHE A 82 -10.21 -7.15 -14.27
C PHE A 82 -9.44 -5.88 -14.63
N ILE A 83 -10.01 -5.04 -15.52
CA ILE A 83 -9.45 -3.72 -15.83
C ILE A 83 -9.48 -2.83 -14.57
N LEU A 84 -10.59 -2.82 -13.82
CA LEU A 84 -10.70 -2.07 -12.59
C LEU A 84 -9.70 -2.57 -11.53
N LEU A 85 -9.60 -3.90 -11.35
CA LEU A 85 -8.64 -4.50 -10.41
C LEU A 85 -7.18 -4.19 -10.77
N SER A 86 -6.89 -3.96 -12.06
CA SER A 86 -5.54 -3.59 -12.49
C SER A 86 -5.07 -2.25 -11.92
N THR A 87 -5.97 -1.33 -11.57
CA THR A 87 -5.63 -0.05 -10.93
C THR A 87 -4.94 -0.23 -9.58
N LEU A 88 -5.28 -1.31 -8.84
CA LEU A 88 -4.68 -1.63 -7.54
C LEU A 88 -3.21 -2.02 -7.63
N ARG A 89 -2.71 -2.28 -8.84
CA ARG A 89 -1.29 -2.56 -9.09
C ARG A 89 -0.43 -1.31 -9.18
N LEU A 90 -1.07 -0.13 -9.20
CA LEU A 90 -0.41 1.19 -9.23
C LEU A 90 0.60 1.35 -10.39
N ASP A 91 0.33 0.67 -11.51
CA ASP A 91 1.20 0.69 -12.70
C ASP A 91 0.37 1.04 -13.95
N PHE A 92 0.68 2.18 -14.58
CA PHE A 92 -0.01 2.68 -15.77
C PHE A 92 0.03 1.65 -16.92
N TRP A 93 1.24 1.16 -17.24
CA TRP A 93 1.42 0.29 -18.39
C TRP A 93 0.76 -1.07 -18.21
N LEU A 94 0.69 -1.56 -16.97
CA LEU A 94 0.04 -2.82 -16.67
C LEU A 94 -1.48 -2.73 -16.83
N SER A 95 -2.08 -1.59 -16.48
CA SER A 95 -3.52 -1.35 -16.68
C SER A 95 -3.86 -1.21 -18.17
N VAL A 96 -3.05 -0.47 -18.94
CA VAL A 96 -3.20 -0.37 -20.40
C VAL A 96 -3.06 -1.74 -21.05
N TRP A 97 -2.08 -2.54 -20.63
CA TRP A 97 -1.91 -3.93 -21.10
C TRP A 97 -3.16 -4.77 -20.84
N THR A 98 -3.71 -4.72 -19.62
CA THR A 98 -4.92 -5.45 -19.24
C THR A 98 -6.11 -5.07 -20.15
N GLY A 99 -6.31 -3.76 -20.39
CA GLY A 99 -7.35 -3.25 -21.29
C GLY A 99 -7.14 -3.71 -22.73
N THR A 100 -5.90 -3.70 -23.20
CA THR A 100 -5.54 -4.15 -24.57
C THR A 100 -5.80 -5.65 -24.75
N VAL A 101 -5.37 -6.46 -23.78
CA VAL A 101 -5.62 -7.90 -23.76
C VAL A 101 -7.12 -8.21 -23.76
N ALA A 102 -7.88 -7.53 -22.88
CA ALA A 102 -9.34 -7.67 -22.81
C ALA A 102 -10.01 -7.35 -24.15
N ALA A 103 -9.61 -6.24 -24.77
CA ALA A 103 -10.17 -5.80 -26.05
C ALA A 103 -9.90 -6.82 -27.18
N ILE A 104 -8.65 -7.29 -27.27
CA ILE A 104 -8.25 -8.30 -28.28
C ILE A 104 -8.98 -9.62 -28.05
N GLN A 105 -8.99 -10.13 -26.83
CA GLN A 105 -9.63 -11.41 -26.51
C GLN A 105 -11.13 -11.38 -26.76
N GLN A 106 -11.81 -10.30 -26.32
CA GLN A 106 -13.24 -10.14 -26.55
C GLN A 106 -13.58 -10.08 -28.04
N PHE A 107 -12.80 -9.32 -28.84
CA PHE A 107 -13.00 -9.21 -30.27
C PHE A 107 -12.76 -10.55 -30.98
N LEU A 108 -11.66 -11.21 -30.68
CA LEU A 108 -11.31 -12.51 -31.31
C LEU A 108 -12.33 -13.59 -30.97
N LEU A 109 -12.81 -13.65 -29.73
CA LEU A 109 -13.85 -14.59 -29.32
C LEU A 109 -15.17 -14.32 -30.04
N ALA A 110 -15.59 -13.06 -30.15
CA ALA A 110 -16.78 -12.71 -30.89
C ALA A 110 -16.67 -13.12 -32.36
N TYR A 111 -15.54 -12.79 -33.00
CA TYR A 111 -15.28 -13.13 -34.40
C TYR A 111 -15.24 -14.64 -34.65
N TRP A 112 -14.70 -15.42 -33.70
CA TRP A 112 -14.56 -16.88 -33.89
C TRP A 112 -15.83 -17.67 -33.53
N LEU A 113 -16.59 -17.22 -32.54
CA LEU A 113 -17.77 -17.94 -32.04
C LEU A 113 -19.06 -17.57 -32.78
N MET A 114 -19.16 -16.37 -33.31
CA MET A 114 -20.38 -15.91 -33.99
C MET A 114 -20.39 -16.33 -35.48
N PRO A 115 -21.55 -16.84 -35.98
CA PRO A 115 -21.76 -17.06 -37.41
C PRO A 115 -21.66 -15.74 -38.18
N LEU A 116 -21.02 -15.79 -39.36
CA LEU A 116 -20.80 -14.62 -40.19
C LEU A 116 -22.10 -13.92 -40.62
N GLU A 117 -23.20 -14.67 -40.73
CA GLU A 117 -24.54 -14.17 -41.08
C GLU A 117 -25.08 -13.22 -40.00
N LEU A 118 -24.83 -13.46 -38.73
CA LEU A 118 -25.30 -12.63 -37.63
C LEU A 118 -24.63 -11.24 -37.60
N PHE A 119 -23.41 -11.14 -38.12
CA PHE A 119 -22.75 -9.82 -38.24
C PHE A 119 -23.40 -8.86 -39.23
N VAL A 120 -24.21 -9.40 -40.16
CA VAL A 120 -24.83 -8.63 -41.23
C VAL A 120 -26.33 -8.41 -40.98
N THR A 121 -26.99 -9.40 -40.38
CA THR A 121 -28.46 -9.43 -40.27
C THR A 121 -29.02 -8.83 -38.99
N VAL A 122 -28.24 -8.85 -37.92
CA VAL A 122 -28.70 -8.39 -36.60
C VAL A 122 -27.85 -7.20 -36.13
N PRO A 123 -28.44 -5.98 -36.00
CA PRO A 123 -27.68 -4.78 -35.60
C PRO A 123 -26.95 -4.91 -34.27
N GLU A 124 -27.54 -5.64 -33.31
CA GLU A 124 -26.97 -5.85 -31.97
C GLU A 124 -25.75 -6.79 -31.97
N HIS A 125 -25.52 -7.48 -33.09
CA HIS A 125 -24.39 -8.38 -33.30
C HIS A 125 -23.49 -7.96 -34.47
N ALA A 126 -23.77 -6.77 -35.02
CA ALA A 126 -22.97 -6.21 -36.12
C ALA A 126 -21.50 -6.11 -35.72
N LEU A 127 -20.61 -6.32 -36.66
CA LEU A 127 -19.16 -6.18 -36.48
C LEU A 127 -18.79 -4.86 -35.78
N MET A 128 -19.49 -3.77 -36.12
CA MET A 128 -19.32 -2.45 -35.53
C MET A 128 -19.61 -2.41 -34.03
N TYR A 129 -20.58 -3.18 -33.57
CA TYR A 129 -20.88 -3.32 -32.13
C TYR A 129 -19.71 -3.94 -31.35
N HIS A 130 -19.11 -5.01 -31.87
CA HIS A 130 -17.96 -5.67 -31.24
C HIS A 130 -16.69 -4.82 -31.30
N ILE A 131 -16.50 -4.06 -32.39
CA ILE A 131 -15.41 -3.09 -32.53
C ILE A 131 -15.58 -1.98 -31.47
N SER A 132 -16.75 -1.37 -31.39
CA SER A 132 -17.01 -0.30 -30.41
C SER A 132 -16.80 -0.75 -28.98
N ARG A 133 -17.23 -1.96 -28.66
CA ARG A 133 -17.04 -2.57 -27.32
C ARG A 133 -15.56 -2.82 -27.01
N SER A 134 -14.79 -3.27 -27.99
CA SER A 134 -13.36 -3.45 -27.84
C SER A 134 -12.62 -2.12 -27.65
N VAL A 135 -13.04 -1.07 -28.37
CA VAL A 135 -12.53 0.29 -28.19
C VAL A 135 -12.83 0.82 -26.78
N VAL A 136 -14.02 0.55 -26.25
CA VAL A 136 -14.40 0.92 -24.88
C VAL A 136 -13.53 0.19 -23.84
N LEU A 137 -13.26 -1.10 -24.04
CA LEU A 137 -12.38 -1.88 -23.15
C LEU A 137 -10.93 -1.34 -23.17
N LEU A 138 -10.42 -1.01 -24.36
CA LEU A 138 -9.10 -0.39 -24.50
C LEU A 138 -9.06 0.98 -23.80
N GLY A 139 -10.05 1.83 -24.07
CA GLY A 139 -10.19 3.15 -23.43
C GLY A 139 -10.27 3.03 -21.90
N SER A 140 -11.04 2.06 -21.40
CA SER A 140 -11.13 1.77 -19.97
C SER A 140 -9.79 1.37 -19.36
N GLY A 141 -8.95 0.62 -20.10
CA GLY A 141 -7.59 0.28 -19.70
C GLY A 141 -6.69 1.51 -19.58
N VAL A 142 -6.83 2.47 -20.51
CA VAL A 142 -6.08 3.75 -20.46
C VAL A 142 -6.52 4.58 -19.26
N VAL A 143 -7.84 4.74 -19.05
CA VAL A 143 -8.39 5.47 -17.89
C VAL A 143 -7.95 4.82 -16.58
N ALA A 144 -8.03 3.48 -16.48
CA ALA A 144 -7.53 2.72 -15.33
C ALA A 144 -6.04 2.98 -15.09
N GLY A 145 -5.23 3.07 -16.15
CA GLY A 145 -3.82 3.41 -16.08
C GLY A 145 -3.56 4.81 -15.53
N ILE A 146 -4.32 5.82 -15.98
CA ILE A 146 -4.22 7.19 -15.47
C ILE A 146 -4.55 7.23 -13.97
N VAL A 147 -5.63 6.55 -13.57
CA VAL A 147 -6.05 6.44 -12.17
C VAL A 147 -4.96 5.74 -11.34
N ALA A 148 -4.43 4.61 -11.83
CA ALA A 148 -3.34 3.88 -11.17
C ALA A 148 -2.10 4.75 -10.96
N GLY A 149 -1.70 5.53 -11.98
CA GLY A 149 -0.57 6.46 -11.89
C GLY A 149 -0.81 7.60 -10.90
N SER A 150 -2.03 8.13 -10.86
CA SER A 150 -2.42 9.17 -9.90
C SER A 150 -2.39 8.66 -8.45
N LEU A 151 -2.99 7.48 -8.21
CA LEU A 151 -2.97 6.82 -6.90
C LEU A 151 -1.55 6.52 -6.43
N ARG A 152 -0.69 6.05 -7.33
CA ARG A 152 0.72 5.80 -7.03
C ARG A 152 1.43 7.07 -6.56
N ARG A 153 1.27 8.18 -7.27
CA ARG A 153 1.89 9.47 -6.90
C ARG A 153 1.40 9.95 -5.53
N GLN A 154 0.10 9.87 -5.26
CA GLN A 154 -0.46 10.25 -3.96
C GLN A 154 0.10 9.37 -2.83
N PHE A 155 0.22 8.06 -3.07
CA PHE A 155 0.78 7.12 -2.11
C PHE A 155 2.27 7.39 -1.83
N GLU A 156 3.08 7.60 -2.89
CA GLU A 156 4.51 7.95 -2.76
C GLU A 156 4.69 9.27 -1.99
N THR A 157 3.83 10.28 -2.25
CA THR A 157 3.86 11.55 -1.53
C THR A 157 3.50 11.38 -0.05
N ALA A 158 2.45 10.62 0.25
CA ALA A 158 2.02 10.36 1.62
C ALA A 158 3.06 9.59 2.43
N VAL A 159 3.65 8.54 1.84
CA VAL A 159 4.72 7.75 2.48
C VAL A 159 5.98 8.60 2.67
N GLY A 160 6.34 9.42 1.67
CA GLY A 160 7.48 10.33 1.77
C GLY A 160 7.30 11.38 2.88
N ALA A 161 6.11 11.95 3.01
CA ALA A 161 5.78 12.90 4.07
C ALA A 161 5.83 12.25 5.46
N ALA A 162 5.29 11.03 5.61
CA ALA A 162 5.37 10.27 6.86
C ALA A 162 6.83 9.96 7.25
N ALA A 163 7.63 9.49 6.30
CA ALA A 163 9.05 9.19 6.54
C ALA A 163 9.88 10.45 6.87
N ALA A 164 9.56 11.60 6.26
CA ALA A 164 10.19 12.88 6.59
C ALA A 164 9.81 13.32 8.01
N ARG A 165 8.54 13.18 8.40
CA ARG A 165 8.08 13.46 9.77
C ARG A 165 8.80 12.57 10.78
N ASP A 166 8.87 11.26 10.55
CA ASP A 166 9.55 10.32 11.44
C ASP A 166 11.04 10.64 11.56
N ARG A 167 11.70 11.02 10.45
CA ARG A 167 13.11 11.42 10.47
C ARG A 167 13.34 12.67 11.31
N VAL A 168 12.47 13.71 11.17
CA VAL A 168 12.53 14.93 11.96
C VAL A 168 12.27 14.60 13.44
N THR A 169 11.24 13.82 13.73
CA THR A 169 10.92 13.41 15.12
C THR A 169 12.07 12.62 15.73
N ASN A 170 12.72 11.72 15.00
CA ASN A 170 13.86 10.94 15.51
C ASN A 170 15.14 11.79 15.68
N MET A 171 15.39 12.76 14.79
CA MET A 171 16.55 13.66 14.93
C MET A 171 16.39 14.64 16.11
N PHE A 172 15.17 15.11 16.36
CA PHE A 172 14.88 16.03 17.44
C PHE A 172 14.43 15.33 18.73
N GLY A 173 13.93 14.08 18.65
CA GLY A 173 13.40 13.32 19.78
C GLY A 173 14.41 13.02 20.88
N GLN A 174 15.72 13.15 20.62
CA GLN A 174 16.75 13.11 21.65
C GLN A 174 17.00 14.48 22.32
N HIS A 175 16.44 15.57 21.77
CA HIS A 175 16.76 16.92 22.22
C HIS A 175 15.53 17.84 22.39
N VAL A 176 14.36 17.45 21.84
CA VAL A 176 13.14 18.29 21.83
C VAL A 176 11.90 17.40 21.97
N SER A 177 10.93 17.81 22.76
CA SER A 177 9.65 17.10 22.94
C SER A 177 8.91 16.93 21.59
N PRO A 178 8.26 15.78 21.34
CA PRO A 178 7.43 15.54 20.16
C PRO A 178 6.39 16.64 19.91
N ALA A 179 5.78 17.19 20.95
CA ALA A 179 4.81 18.28 20.86
C ALA A 179 5.39 19.57 20.26
N VAL A 180 6.65 19.88 20.53
CA VAL A 180 7.35 21.04 19.93
C VAL A 180 7.66 20.77 18.46
N VAL A 181 8.05 19.54 18.11
CA VAL A 181 8.29 19.14 16.72
C VAL A 181 7.02 19.22 15.90
N ASP A 182 5.89 18.70 16.41
CA ASP A 182 4.60 18.76 15.72
C ASP A 182 4.15 20.22 15.47
N ARG A 183 4.39 21.09 16.41
CA ARG A 183 4.05 22.53 16.27
C ARG A 183 4.97 23.25 15.28
N LEU A 184 6.27 22.95 15.27
CA LEU A 184 7.20 23.50 14.27
C LEU A 184 6.84 23.02 12.85
N LEU A 185 6.42 21.78 12.72
CA LEU A 185 5.98 21.23 11.42
C LEU A 185 4.62 21.79 10.96
N ALA A 186 3.73 22.14 11.90
CA ALA A 186 2.44 22.75 11.59
C ALA A 186 2.56 24.22 11.19
N THR A 187 3.62 24.91 11.61
CA THR A 187 3.85 26.34 11.34
C THR A 187 4.81 26.48 10.15
N GLN A 188 4.30 26.81 8.98
CA GLN A 188 5.08 27.01 7.75
C GLN A 188 5.95 28.29 7.74
N SER A 189 5.89 29.10 8.80
CA SER A 189 6.68 30.32 8.99
C SER A 189 7.31 30.33 10.38
N GLU A 190 8.47 30.96 10.54
CA GLU A 190 9.07 31.19 11.86
C GLU A 190 8.03 31.85 12.78
N PRO A 191 7.72 31.23 13.94
CA PRO A 191 6.80 31.87 14.88
C PRO A 191 7.37 33.19 15.33
N PRO A 192 6.53 34.23 15.48
CA PRO A 192 7.00 35.53 15.99
C PRO A 192 7.63 35.35 17.38
N SER A 193 8.72 36.09 17.63
CA SER A 193 9.37 36.09 18.94
C SER A 193 8.40 36.55 20.00
N GLU A 194 8.16 35.73 21.02
CA GLU A 194 7.18 35.95 22.07
C GLU A 194 7.87 35.95 23.45
N THR A 195 7.56 36.91 24.27
CA THR A 195 8.05 36.97 25.67
C THR A 195 6.98 36.43 26.61
N ARG A 196 7.33 35.41 27.39
CA ARG A 196 6.42 34.79 28.37
C ARG A 196 7.12 34.54 29.71
N GLU A 197 6.35 34.47 30.77
CA GLU A 197 6.83 33.93 32.02
C GLU A 197 6.90 32.40 31.94
N VAL A 198 8.06 31.86 32.22
CA VAL A 198 8.32 30.42 32.21
C VAL A 198 9.04 30.01 33.48
N CYS A 199 8.70 28.84 34.02
CA CYS A 199 9.49 28.19 35.05
C CYS A 199 10.51 27.26 34.38
N VAL A 200 11.77 27.37 34.73
CA VAL A 200 12.88 26.57 34.23
C VAL A 200 13.28 25.57 35.32
N LEU A 201 13.16 24.26 34.98
CA LEU A 201 13.57 23.15 35.86
C LEU A 201 14.87 22.54 35.34
N PHE A 202 15.88 22.50 36.18
CA PHE A 202 17.06 21.65 35.96
C PHE A 202 16.96 20.44 36.85
N LEU A 203 17.07 19.25 36.25
CA LEU A 203 17.10 17.96 36.94
C LEU A 203 18.42 17.24 36.62
N ASP A 204 19.03 16.66 37.65
CA ASP A 204 20.29 15.95 37.54
C ASP A 204 20.35 14.75 38.51
N ILE A 205 21.04 13.67 38.14
CA ILE A 205 21.18 12.49 39.01
C ILE A 205 22.37 12.68 39.95
N ARG A 206 22.07 12.85 41.22
CA ARG A 206 23.09 13.05 42.22
C ARG A 206 24.07 11.89 42.32
N GLY A 207 25.36 12.16 42.09
CA GLY A 207 26.42 11.15 42.21
C GLY A 207 26.49 10.16 41.04
N PHE A 208 25.88 10.46 39.89
CA PHE A 208 25.85 9.59 38.71
C PHE A 208 27.25 9.13 38.29
N THR A 209 28.20 10.03 38.16
CA THR A 209 29.60 9.70 37.79
C THR A 209 30.26 8.69 38.73
N ALA A 210 29.98 8.77 40.03
CA ALA A 210 30.51 7.81 41.00
C ALA A 210 29.80 6.47 40.94
N MET A 211 28.49 6.50 40.71
CA MET A 211 27.65 5.30 40.59
C MET A 211 27.96 4.50 39.31
N THR A 212 28.25 5.16 38.22
CA THR A 212 28.47 4.50 36.90
C THR A 212 29.91 4.07 36.66
N ARG A 213 30.87 4.59 37.44
CA ARG A 213 32.32 4.27 37.30
C ARG A 213 32.65 2.77 37.30
N LYS A 214 31.84 1.94 37.97
CA LYS A 214 32.02 0.49 38.11
C LYS A 214 30.97 -0.33 37.36
N ARG A 215 30.05 0.30 36.65
CA ARG A 215 28.99 -0.37 35.92
C ARG A 215 29.35 -0.52 34.45
N PRO A 216 28.92 -1.61 33.79
CA PRO A 216 28.96 -1.75 32.34
C PRO A 216 28.20 -0.63 31.65
N ALA A 217 28.59 -0.29 30.42
CA ALA A 217 27.99 0.83 29.68
C ALA A 217 26.51 0.58 29.33
N ASP A 218 26.17 -0.66 29.02
CA ASP A 218 24.79 -1.11 28.72
C ASP A 218 23.86 -0.99 29.93
N GLU A 219 24.31 -1.38 31.12
CA GLU A 219 23.53 -1.18 32.36
C GLU A 219 23.38 0.30 32.73
N THR A 220 24.37 1.12 32.42
CA THR A 220 24.33 2.56 32.66
C THR A 220 23.30 3.22 31.76
N VAL A 221 23.27 2.82 30.47
CA VAL A 221 22.27 3.32 29.50
C VAL A 221 20.87 2.85 29.87
N ALA A 222 20.70 1.61 30.29
CA ALA A 222 19.40 1.10 30.72
C ALA A 222 18.86 1.91 31.93
N LEU A 223 19.70 2.14 32.95
CA LEU A 223 19.33 2.95 34.12
C LEU A 223 18.91 4.36 33.74
N LEU A 224 19.64 5.02 32.82
CA LEU A 224 19.27 6.37 32.33
C LEU A 224 17.94 6.37 31.58
N ASN A 225 17.72 5.38 30.73
CA ASN A 225 16.49 5.26 29.97
C ASN A 225 15.27 5.07 30.89
N ASP A 226 15.39 4.18 31.88
CA ASP A 226 14.31 3.94 32.84
C ASP A 226 14.02 5.19 33.68
N PHE A 227 15.05 5.87 34.17
CA PHE A 227 14.91 7.11 34.93
C PHE A 227 14.28 8.23 34.08
N PHE A 228 14.77 8.44 32.86
CA PHE A 228 14.21 9.47 31.99
C PHE A 228 12.78 9.16 31.55
N ALA A 229 12.42 7.89 31.31
CA ALA A 229 11.06 7.51 30.98
C ALA A 229 10.05 7.95 32.06
N GLU A 230 10.35 7.70 33.35
CA GLU A 230 9.53 8.16 34.46
C GLU A 230 9.46 9.69 34.56
N MET A 231 10.61 10.35 34.44
CA MET A 231 10.68 11.81 34.59
C MET A 231 10.01 12.53 33.44
N ILE A 232 10.12 12.03 32.20
CA ILE A 232 9.41 12.56 31.03
C ILE A 232 7.89 12.52 31.28
N GLU A 233 7.38 11.39 31.76
CA GLU A 233 5.95 11.25 32.06
C GLU A 233 5.47 12.22 33.12
N VAL A 234 6.30 12.50 34.14
CA VAL A 234 5.96 13.51 35.17
C VAL A 234 5.94 14.91 34.58
N VAL A 235 6.92 15.27 33.74
CA VAL A 235 6.98 16.57 33.08
C VAL A 235 5.78 16.76 32.15
N ASP A 236 5.45 15.78 31.33
CA ASP A 236 4.30 15.83 30.42
C ASP A 236 2.97 15.94 31.15
N ARG A 237 2.76 15.21 32.25
CA ARG A 237 1.54 15.31 33.08
C ARG A 237 1.33 16.67 33.67
N ASN A 238 2.41 17.43 33.88
CA ASN A 238 2.35 18.79 34.40
C ASN A 238 2.45 19.85 33.31
N ASN A 239 2.17 19.52 32.05
CA ASN A 239 2.25 20.42 30.89
C ASN A 239 3.61 21.11 30.74
N GLY A 240 4.69 20.41 31.10
CA GLY A 240 6.06 20.83 30.87
C GLY A 240 6.62 20.34 29.54
N ILE A 241 7.69 20.94 29.08
CA ILE A 241 8.40 20.57 27.88
C ILE A 241 9.86 20.30 28.23
N ILE A 242 10.42 19.16 27.86
CA ILE A 242 11.84 18.92 27.96
C ILE A 242 12.54 19.65 26.82
N ASN A 243 13.36 20.64 27.16
CA ASN A 243 14.09 21.44 26.19
C ASN A 243 15.35 20.71 25.70
N LYS A 244 16.13 20.13 26.61
CA LYS A 244 17.32 19.34 26.23
C LYS A 244 17.77 18.41 27.36
N PHE A 245 18.41 17.31 26.97
CA PHE A 245 19.14 16.43 27.89
C PHE A 245 20.57 16.93 28.09
N LEU A 246 21.07 16.81 29.32
CA LEU A 246 22.36 17.33 29.77
C LEU A 246 23.24 16.19 30.34
N GLY A 247 23.36 15.09 29.60
CA GLY A 247 24.06 13.89 30.09
C GLY A 247 23.17 13.06 31.00
N ASP A 248 23.38 13.13 32.30
CA ASP A 248 22.61 12.44 33.34
C ASP A 248 21.45 13.27 33.91
N GLY A 249 21.15 14.41 33.29
CA GLY A 249 20.06 15.28 33.64
C GLY A 249 19.34 15.86 32.43
N PHE A 250 18.38 16.77 32.69
CA PHE A 250 17.68 17.52 31.65
C PHE A 250 17.20 18.88 32.13
N LEU A 251 16.93 19.73 31.16
CA LEU A 251 16.25 21.02 31.34
C LEU A 251 14.84 20.91 30.83
N ALA A 252 13.87 21.23 31.70
CA ALA A 252 12.46 21.33 31.35
C ALA A 252 11.93 22.78 31.56
N LEU A 253 10.95 23.14 30.75
CA LEU A 253 10.27 24.41 30.76
C LEU A 253 8.78 24.21 31.06
N PHE A 254 8.19 25.02 31.90
CA PHE A 254 6.76 25.07 32.20
C PHE A 254 6.24 26.47 31.90
N GLY A 255 5.05 26.56 31.27
CA GLY A 255 4.49 27.86 30.82
C GLY A 255 5.01 28.29 29.43
N ALA A 256 5.88 27.47 28.79
CA ALA A 256 6.23 27.69 27.39
C ALA A 256 5.05 27.30 26.49
N PRO A 257 4.90 27.94 25.31
CA PRO A 257 3.83 27.58 24.39
C PRO A 257 4.02 26.16 23.90
N LEU A 258 3.00 25.35 24.12
CA LEU A 258 2.79 24.06 23.45
C LEU A 258 2.13 24.28 22.10
#